data_be89df129ba41ad677f970ee7abfc206
#
_entry.id   be89df129ba41ad677f970ee7abfc206
#
_cell.length_a   1.000
_cell.length_b   1.000
_cell.length_c   1.000
_cell.angle_alpha   90.00
_cell.angle_beta   90.00
_cell.angle_gamma   90.00
#
_symmetry.space_group_name_H-M   'P 1'
#
loop_
_entity.id
_entity.type
_entity.pdbx_description
1 polymer ?
#
loop_
_entity_poly.entity_id
_entity_poly.type
_entity_poly.pdbx_seq_one_letter_code
_entity_poly.pdbx_strand_id
1 'polypeptide(L)' 'MLLDRGQAKEAMAAYEAVLKKEPNRILTYAGAARAAAKVEDRAKAQRYYAKIVELAAGADTVRPEVAEARAFVAKKG' A
#
# COMPACT_ATOMS: atom_id res chain seq x y z
N MET A 1 6.96 -19.31 4.47
CA MET A 1 6.57 -19.01 4.52
C MET A 1 5.53 -18.64 4.25
N LEU A 2 4.93 -18.58 4.46
CA LEU A 2 3.92 -18.50 4.03
C LEU A 2 3.07 -17.61 4.59
N LEU A 3 2.90 -16.55 4.25
CA LEU A 3 1.99 -15.84 4.68
C LEU A 3 0.83 -16.32 4.10
N ASP A 4 0.00 -16.88 4.70
CA ASP A 4 -1.18 -17.24 4.28
C ASP A 4 -1.97 -16.14 3.70
N ARG A 5 -2.71 -16.33 2.68
CA ARG A 5 -3.60 -15.34 2.13
C ARG A 5 -4.63 -14.89 3.14
N GLY A 6 -5.03 -15.80 4.04
CA GLY A 6 -5.97 -15.41 5.07
C GLY A 6 -5.42 -14.32 5.96
N GLN A 7 -4.17 -14.45 6.34
CA GLN A 7 -3.54 -13.45 7.18
C GLN A 7 -3.39 -12.14 6.43
N ALA A 8 -3.06 -12.21 5.17
CA ALA A 8 -2.90 -10.99 4.39
C ALA A 8 -4.23 -10.27 4.24
N LYS A 9 -5.32 -11.03 4.10
CA LYS A 9 -6.63 -10.39 4.03
C LYS A 9 -6.99 -9.72 5.33
N GLU A 10 -6.69 -10.36 6.45
CA GLU A 10 -6.97 -9.76 7.74
C GLU A 10 -6.13 -8.51 7.94
N ALA A 11 -4.87 -8.57 7.54
CA ALA A 11 -4.01 -7.41 7.66
C ALA A 11 -4.54 -6.26 6.81
N MET A 12 -5.00 -6.58 5.59
CA MET A 12 -5.52 -5.55 4.72
C MET A 12 -6.75 -4.89 5.33
N ALA A 13 -7.64 -5.69 5.93
CA ALA A 13 -8.82 -5.13 6.56
C ALA A 13 -8.44 -4.22 7.72
N ALA A 14 -7.44 -4.62 8.49
CA ALA A 14 -6.98 -3.80 9.60
C ALA A 14 -6.40 -2.47 9.09
N TYR A 15 -5.60 -2.53 8.03
CA TYR A 15 -5.05 -1.32 7.47
C TYR A 15 -6.15 -0.41 6.93
N GLU A 16 -7.15 -1.01 6.29
CA GLU A 16 -8.25 -0.21 5.77
C GLU A 16 -9.01 0.48 6.88
N ALA A 17 -9.16 -0.19 8.01
CA ALA A 17 -9.83 0.43 9.15
C ALA A 17 -9.04 1.63 9.65
N VAL A 18 -7.72 1.50 9.69
CA VAL A 18 -6.88 2.62 10.12
C VAL A 18 -6.98 3.76 9.11
N LEU A 19 -7.02 3.42 7.83
CA LEU A 19 -7.10 4.45 6.80
C LEU A 19 -8.39 5.24 6.87
N LYS A 20 -9.44 4.65 7.37
CA LYS A 20 -10.67 5.39 7.54
C LYS A 20 -10.50 6.48 8.59
N LYS A 21 -9.68 6.23 9.58
CA LYS A 21 -9.45 7.23 10.62
C LYS A 21 -8.34 8.17 10.24
N GLU A 22 -7.31 7.67 9.61
CA GLU A 22 -6.15 8.49 9.27
C GLU A 22 -5.77 8.26 7.83
N PRO A 23 -6.47 8.86 6.92
CA PRO A 23 -6.26 8.57 5.50
C PRO A 23 -4.97 9.11 4.91
N ASN A 24 -4.22 9.87 5.69
CA ASN A 24 -2.97 10.42 5.16
C ASN A 24 -1.73 9.69 5.65
N ARG A 25 -1.87 8.48 6.16
CA ARG A 25 -0.72 7.78 6.67
C ARG A 25 -0.06 6.95 5.59
N ILE A 26 1.11 7.38 5.18
CA ILE A 26 1.84 6.67 4.14
C ILE A 26 2.21 5.25 4.57
N LEU A 27 2.63 5.08 5.82
CA LEU A 27 3.03 3.75 6.27
C LEU A 27 1.86 2.79 6.26
N THR A 28 0.68 3.27 6.58
CA THR A 28 -0.50 2.41 6.56
C THR A 28 -0.84 2.02 5.13
N TYR A 29 -0.74 2.97 4.20
CA TYR A 29 -0.97 2.63 2.80
C TYR A 29 0.06 1.62 2.31
N ALA A 30 1.30 1.77 2.73
CA ALA A 30 2.33 0.82 2.30
C ALA A 30 2.01 -0.58 2.80
N GLY A 31 1.58 -0.71 4.06
CA GLY A 31 1.18 -1.99 4.57
C GLY A 31 -0.01 -2.57 3.84
N ALA A 32 -1.01 -1.72 3.59
CA ALA A 32 -2.20 -2.19 2.89
C ALA A 32 -1.86 -2.62 1.47
N ALA A 33 -0.98 -1.88 0.80
CA ALA A 33 -0.59 -2.22 -0.55
C ALA A 33 0.14 -3.55 -0.59
N ARG A 34 1.04 -3.76 0.37
CA ARG A 34 1.76 -5.03 0.42
C ARG A 34 0.82 -6.19 0.69
N ALA A 35 -0.13 -5.99 1.59
CA ALA A 35 -1.10 -7.03 1.88
C ALA A 35 -1.94 -7.33 0.66
N ALA A 36 -2.36 -6.30 -0.06
CA ALA A 36 -3.14 -6.50 -1.27
C ALA A 36 -2.33 -7.28 -2.30
N ALA A 37 -1.05 -6.97 -2.43
CA ALA A 37 -0.21 -7.69 -3.37
C ALA A 37 -0.09 -9.16 -2.98
N LYS A 38 -0.07 -9.44 -1.70
CA LYS A 38 0.04 -10.82 -1.27
C LYS A 38 -1.19 -11.63 -1.56
N VAL A 39 -2.36 -11.02 -1.52
CA VAL A 39 -3.58 -11.73 -1.88
C VAL A 39 -3.84 -11.59 -3.37
N GLU A 40 -2.87 -11.07 -4.09
CA GLU A 40 -2.97 -10.94 -5.55
C GLU A 40 -4.11 -10.03 -5.98
N ASP A 41 -4.44 -9.07 -5.15
CA ASP A 41 -5.44 -8.08 -5.51
C ASP A 41 -4.69 -6.90 -6.09
N ARG A 42 -4.31 -7.02 -7.34
CA ARG A 42 -3.50 -6.00 -7.98
C ARG A 42 -4.20 -4.66 -8.05
N ALA A 43 -5.50 -4.67 -8.22
CA ALA A 43 -6.24 -3.43 -8.32
C ALA A 43 -6.10 -2.62 -7.04
N LYS A 44 -6.26 -3.28 -5.90
CA LYS A 44 -6.11 -2.57 -4.63
C LYS A 44 -4.67 -2.20 -4.37
N ALA A 45 -3.75 -3.11 -4.69
CA ALA A 45 -2.34 -2.81 -4.47
C ALA A 45 -1.94 -1.57 -5.26
N GLN A 46 -2.35 -1.50 -6.51
CA GLN A 46 -2.01 -0.35 -7.33
C GLN A 46 -2.65 0.91 -6.80
N ARG A 47 -3.89 0.81 -6.35
CA ARG A 47 -4.57 1.98 -5.80
C ARG A 47 -3.83 2.51 -4.57
N TYR A 48 -3.44 1.62 -3.67
CA TYR A 48 -2.77 2.05 -2.45
C TYR A 48 -1.37 2.59 -2.76
N TYR A 49 -0.65 1.95 -3.66
CA TYR A 49 0.66 2.45 -4.02
C TYR A 49 0.55 3.81 -4.73
N ALA A 50 -0.45 3.97 -5.57
CA ALA A 50 -0.66 5.26 -6.23
C ALA A 50 -0.97 6.34 -5.20
N LYS A 51 -1.71 5.99 -4.17
CA LYS A 51 -2.01 6.95 -3.13
C LYS A 51 -0.76 7.36 -2.38
N ILE A 52 0.16 6.42 -2.17
CA ILE A 52 1.41 6.76 -1.52
C ILE A 52 2.17 7.79 -2.36
N VAL A 53 2.24 7.55 -3.66
CA VAL A 53 2.93 8.48 -4.54
C VAL A 53 2.27 9.85 -4.50
N GLU A 54 0.94 9.85 -4.49
CA GLU A 54 0.19 11.09 -4.45
C GLU A 54 0.45 11.85 -3.16
N LEU A 55 0.45 11.16 -2.04
CA LEU A 55 0.67 11.81 -0.76
C LEU A 55 2.10 12.33 -0.67
N ALA A 56 3.03 11.62 -1.25
CA ALA A 56 4.43 12.02 -1.19
C ALA A 56 4.76 13.14 -2.17
N ALA A 57 3.90 13.35 -3.13
CA ALA A 57 4.21 14.34 -4.16
C ALA A 57 4.37 15.72 -3.59
N GLY A 58 3.66 16.01 -2.52
CA GLY A 58 3.76 17.32 -1.91
C GLY A 58 4.77 17.39 -0.80
N ALA A 59 5.45 16.30 -0.51
CA ALA A 59 6.41 16.28 0.59
C ALA A 59 7.79 15.99 0.04
N ASP A 60 8.78 16.57 0.65
CA ASP A 60 10.13 16.33 0.23
C ASP A 60 10.69 15.13 0.91
N THR A 61 9.96 14.11 1.14
CA THR A 61 10.44 12.99 1.90
C THR A 61 10.89 11.90 0.99
N VAL A 62 12.05 11.38 1.20
CA VAL A 62 12.53 10.24 0.44
C VAL A 62 12.41 9.03 1.34
N ARG A 63 11.34 8.30 1.20
CA ARG A 63 11.14 7.10 2.01
C ARG A 63 11.19 5.87 1.14
N PRO A 64 11.69 4.77 1.68
CA PRO A 64 11.72 3.52 0.90
C PRO A 64 10.33 3.12 0.42
N GLU A 65 9.31 3.40 1.22
CA GLU A 65 7.95 3.05 0.82
C GLU A 65 7.52 3.82 -0.41
N VAL A 66 7.95 5.07 -0.53
CA VAL A 66 7.61 5.87 -1.68
C VAL A 66 8.29 5.33 -2.92
N ALA A 67 9.57 4.96 -2.78
CA ALA A 67 10.29 4.39 -3.91
C ALA A 67 9.66 3.09 -4.36
N GLU A 68 9.26 2.28 -3.41
CA GLU A 68 8.59 1.02 -3.72
C GLU A 68 7.28 1.28 -4.44
N ALA A 69 6.53 2.27 -3.99
CA ALA A 69 5.24 2.58 -4.60
C ALA A 69 5.42 3.07 -6.02
N ARG A 70 6.42 3.91 -6.24
CA ARG A 70 6.68 4.41 -7.58
C ARG A 70 7.05 3.28 -8.52
N ALA A 71 7.88 2.36 -8.03
CA ALA A 71 8.30 1.25 -8.84
C ALA A 71 7.11 0.36 -9.20
N PHE A 72 6.23 0.14 -8.24
CA PHE A 72 5.08 -0.70 -8.50
C PHE A 72 4.14 -0.06 -9.51
N VAL A 73 3.87 1.22 -9.35
CA VAL A 73 2.95 1.91 -10.23
C VAL A 73 3.54 2.01 -11.64
N ALA A 74 4.83 2.25 -11.71
CA ALA A 74 5.47 2.34 -13.00
C ALA A 74 5.48 1.03 -13.75
N LYS A 75 5.43 -0.09 -12.99
CA LYS A 75 5.47 -1.35 -13.62
C LYS A 75 4.16 -1.83 -14.08
N LYS A 76 3.12 -1.11 -13.90
CA LYS A 76 1.90 -1.58 -14.19
C LYS A 76 1.83 -1.97 -15.56
N GLY A 77 1.53 -2.81 -15.86
CA GLY A 77 1.53 -3.09 -17.20
C GLY A 77 0.82 -4.22 -17.59
#